data_7c7eb51fe099b872708ae88184a6436a
#
_entry.id   7c7eb51fe099b872708ae88184a6436a
#
_cell.length_a   1.000
_cell.length_b   1.000
_cell.length_c   1.000
_cell.angle_alpha   90.00
_cell.angle_beta   90.00
_cell.angle_gamma   90.00
#
_symmetry.space_group_name_H-M   'P 1'
#
loop_
_entity.id
_entity.type
_entity.pdbx_description
1 polymer ?
#
loop_
_entity_poly.entity_id
_entity_poly.type
_entity_poly.pdbx_seq_one_letter_code
_entity_poly.pdbx_strand_id
1 'polypeptide(L)'
;DDEVCDFTSVNTAPVFTTDNVILWYENETTEVTINAFDADGDRLNFEINGNDDGGQFTNGSTFFNSQYLISINRVTGVVTFNEPPDYENPVDNDDDNIYRIHVTVEDESFCNTDRAKGVATEIFQIKVVNDPTDDETWSWWDGNLIKSNDYAPYDKHLKSYGLIVAGLPDVTDDFMKKIGDIVNATFGRNSITSDPDRNLLLGNIVYFQALQRVGATGMSSYDPPLNETNYPGWDFINDNYIVTDFIWEATQNSSEEAKTNVAQANAIIKPLIHTITLMLEKTFSEWSYEDPSSQLVLAMNEAINGGYYDPTGKFGDLSETDPIAYKRAIAEDFAYWMIYTAWGSYSSFLPGDSPEWTIETLDEMESNTPLAYALYDDYIYRILGNPIRYLEAL
;
A
#
# COMPACT_ATOMS: atom_id res chain seq x y z
N ASP A 1 -8.53 35.79 34.44
CA ASP A 1 -7.69 35.02 35.37
C ASP A 1 -6.27 35.54 35.17
N ASP A 2 -5.69 36.17 36.24
CA ASP A 2 -4.31 36.64 36.23
C ASP A 2 -3.40 35.39 36.26
N GLU A 3 -2.83 35.00 35.13
CA GLU A 3 -1.77 33.98 35.06
C GLU A 3 -0.56 34.53 35.83
N VAL A 4 -0.27 33.92 36.98
CA VAL A 4 0.91 34.21 37.77
C VAL A 4 2.14 33.63 37.06
N CYS A 5 2.94 34.51 36.46
CA CYS A 5 4.17 34.12 35.84
C CYS A 5 5.18 33.54 36.82
N ASP A 6 5.57 32.27 36.62
CA ASP A 6 6.66 31.64 37.34
C ASP A 6 8.01 31.88 36.63
N PHE A 7 8.78 32.80 37.21
CA PHE A 7 10.12 33.16 36.66
C PHE A 7 11.23 32.17 37.02
N THR A 8 10.89 31.06 37.71
CA THR A 8 11.89 30.09 38.21
C THR A 8 11.93 28.79 37.41
N SER A 9 10.90 28.52 36.57
CA SER A 9 10.85 27.32 35.76
C SER A 9 11.83 27.37 34.57
N VAL A 10 12.45 26.26 34.27
CA VAL A 10 13.32 26.07 33.08
C VAL A 10 12.40 25.86 31.89
N ASN A 11 12.67 26.55 30.77
CA ASN A 11 11.90 26.37 29.54
C ASN A 11 12.13 24.98 28.97
N THR A 12 11.06 24.31 28.57
CA THR A 12 11.09 23.03 27.86
C THR A 12 10.76 23.30 26.38
N ALA A 13 11.56 22.81 25.47
CA ALA A 13 11.29 22.97 24.06
C ALA A 13 10.04 22.19 23.65
N PRO A 14 9.26 22.71 22.68
CA PRO A 14 8.09 22.00 22.16
C PRO A 14 8.48 20.69 21.44
N VAL A 15 7.53 19.76 21.33
CA VAL A 15 7.71 18.47 20.67
C VAL A 15 6.60 18.29 19.65
N PHE A 16 6.94 17.90 18.42
CA PHE A 16 5.95 17.56 17.41
C PHE A 16 5.18 16.29 17.80
N THR A 17 3.87 16.29 17.52
CA THR A 17 2.96 15.19 17.83
C THR A 17 2.29 14.62 16.56
N THR A 18 2.45 15.27 15.42
CA THR A 18 2.01 14.78 14.11
C THR A 18 3.08 13.88 13.53
N ASP A 19 2.67 12.78 12.91
CA ASP A 19 3.57 11.90 12.16
C ASP A 19 4.28 12.67 11.05
N ASN A 20 5.54 12.35 10.82
CA ASN A 20 6.36 13.06 9.83
C ASN A 20 6.07 12.68 8.38
N VAL A 21 5.11 11.79 8.13
CA VAL A 21 4.59 11.43 6.80
C VAL A 21 3.13 11.83 6.71
N ILE A 22 2.82 12.72 5.77
CA ILE A 22 1.49 13.26 5.52
C ILE A 22 1.07 12.82 4.11
N LEU A 23 -0.10 12.22 3.97
CA LEU A 23 -0.69 11.92 2.67
C LEU A 23 -1.56 13.09 2.23
N TRP A 24 -1.39 13.51 0.98
CA TRP A 24 -2.16 14.59 0.36
C TRP A 24 -2.72 14.12 -0.98
N TYR A 25 -4.02 14.22 -1.14
CA TYR A 25 -4.63 13.85 -2.42
C TYR A 25 -4.43 14.97 -3.43
N GLU A 26 -4.06 14.60 -4.64
CA GLU A 26 -3.97 15.56 -5.72
C GLU A 26 -5.33 16.19 -6.02
N ASN A 27 -5.30 17.33 -6.73
CA ASN A 27 -6.50 18.09 -7.09
C ASN A 27 -7.34 18.58 -5.90
N GLU A 28 -6.93 18.32 -4.66
CA GLU A 28 -7.62 18.77 -3.47
C GLU A 28 -6.93 19.97 -2.80
N THR A 29 -7.78 20.87 -2.30
CA THR A 29 -7.36 22.03 -1.47
C THR A 29 -7.56 21.74 0.02
N THR A 30 -7.34 20.52 0.44
CA THR A 30 -7.42 20.12 1.86
C THR A 30 -6.39 20.85 2.70
N GLU A 31 -6.64 20.91 4.01
CA GLU A 31 -5.74 21.50 4.98
C GLU A 31 -5.29 20.41 5.94
N VAL A 32 -4.00 20.33 6.23
CA VAL A 32 -3.45 19.38 7.22
C VAL A 32 -2.79 20.17 8.34
N THR A 33 -3.03 19.80 9.59
CA THR A 33 -2.46 20.47 10.74
C THR A 33 -1.26 19.71 11.27
N ILE A 34 -0.10 20.35 11.29
CA ILE A 34 1.06 19.88 12.03
C ILE A 34 0.91 20.35 13.48
N ASN A 35 0.78 19.38 14.41
CA ASN A 35 0.60 19.66 15.81
C ASN A 35 1.93 19.51 16.56
N ALA A 36 2.08 20.34 17.59
CA ALA A 36 3.15 20.22 18.56
C ALA A 36 2.58 20.45 19.97
N PHE A 37 3.27 19.94 20.96
CA PHE A 37 2.93 20.09 22.36
C PHE A 37 4.08 20.76 23.12
N ASP A 38 3.75 21.75 23.93
CA ASP A 38 4.66 22.39 24.86
C ASP A 38 4.30 22.00 26.29
N ALA A 39 5.30 21.53 27.06
CA ALA A 39 5.08 21.05 28.43
C ALA A 39 4.82 22.17 29.43
N ASP A 40 5.26 23.38 29.12
CA ASP A 40 5.09 24.57 29.93
C ASP A 40 3.77 25.31 29.62
N GLY A 41 3.11 24.90 28.50
CA GLY A 41 1.87 25.49 28.00
C GLY A 41 2.09 26.81 27.25
N ASP A 42 3.30 27.07 26.82
CA ASP A 42 3.65 28.26 26.07
C ASP A 42 3.01 28.26 24.65
N ARG A 43 2.79 29.46 24.13
CA ARG A 43 2.22 29.63 22.79
C ARG A 43 3.23 29.19 21.73
N LEU A 44 2.78 28.40 20.75
CA LEU A 44 3.62 27.86 19.67
C LEU A 44 3.52 28.70 18.40
N ASN A 45 4.65 28.88 17.72
CA ASN A 45 4.75 29.48 16.41
C ASN A 45 5.45 28.52 15.44
N PHE A 46 4.80 28.27 14.32
CA PHE A 46 5.28 27.36 13.28
C PHE A 46 5.87 28.13 12.08
N GLU A 47 6.93 27.58 11.49
CA GLU A 47 7.58 28.15 10.31
C GLU A 47 8.15 27.05 9.44
N ILE A 48 7.96 27.15 8.09
CA ILE A 48 8.72 26.33 7.15
C ILE A 48 10.02 27.12 6.85
N ASN A 49 11.17 26.57 7.20
CA ASN A 49 12.47 27.21 7.07
C ASN A 49 13.47 26.50 6.15
N GLY A 50 13.03 25.45 5.45
CA GLY A 50 13.83 24.74 4.48
C GLY A 50 13.04 23.65 3.76
N ASN A 51 13.66 23.10 2.70
CA ASN A 51 13.22 21.90 2.00
C ASN A 51 14.43 21.18 1.41
N ASP A 52 14.31 19.88 1.17
CA ASP A 52 15.36 19.06 0.57
C ASP A 52 15.20 18.93 -0.96
N ASP A 53 14.04 19.30 -1.50
CA ASP A 53 13.67 19.05 -2.90
C ASP A 53 14.01 20.21 -3.85
N GLY A 54 14.79 21.20 -3.40
CA GLY A 54 15.29 22.32 -4.25
C GLY A 54 14.18 23.20 -4.86
N GLY A 55 12.93 22.92 -4.60
CA GLY A 55 11.77 23.69 -5.07
C GLY A 55 11.60 25.01 -4.33
N GLN A 56 10.75 25.89 -4.85
CA GLN A 56 10.50 27.20 -4.27
C GLN A 56 9.51 27.13 -3.10
N PHE A 57 9.92 26.49 -2.00
CA PHE A 57 9.18 26.57 -0.76
C PHE A 57 9.58 27.83 0.01
N THR A 58 8.67 28.46 0.69
CA THR A 58 9.05 29.65 1.47
C THR A 58 8.51 29.71 2.85
N ASN A 59 9.31 30.45 3.55
CA ASN A 59 9.08 31.00 4.87
C ASN A 59 7.66 31.51 5.08
N GLY A 60 7.03 31.03 6.15
CA GLY A 60 5.76 31.46 6.68
C GLY A 60 5.68 32.94 7.03
N SER A 61 5.87 33.78 6.05
CA SER A 61 5.56 35.20 6.14
C SER A 61 4.19 35.40 5.52
N THR A 62 3.29 36.02 6.24
CA THR A 62 1.92 36.41 5.89
C THR A 62 1.81 37.31 4.65
N PHE A 63 2.66 37.16 3.68
CA PHE A 63 2.61 37.93 2.44
C PHE A 63 2.35 36.99 1.26
N PHE A 64 1.16 37.14 0.71
CA PHE A 64 0.72 36.57 -0.56
C PHE A 64 1.72 36.88 -1.67
N ASN A 65 2.62 35.95 -1.92
CA ASN A 65 3.37 35.96 -3.16
C ASN A 65 3.17 34.57 -3.80
N SER A 66 2.59 34.57 -4.99
CA SER A 66 2.25 33.40 -5.80
C SER A 66 3.44 32.53 -6.24
N GLN A 67 4.55 32.59 -5.54
CA GLN A 67 5.79 31.85 -5.81
C GLN A 67 5.97 30.63 -4.93
N TYR A 68 5.03 30.34 -4.03
CA TYR A 68 5.24 29.32 -3.02
C TYR A 68 4.21 28.21 -3.13
N LEU A 69 4.71 26.99 -3.23
CA LEU A 69 3.88 25.81 -3.41
C LEU A 69 3.13 25.44 -2.13
N ILE A 70 3.82 25.47 -0.99
CA ILE A 70 3.28 25.06 0.31
C ILE A 70 3.47 26.21 1.31
N SER A 71 2.45 26.43 2.13
CA SER A 71 2.48 27.41 3.22
C SER A 71 2.04 26.78 4.54
N ILE A 72 2.49 27.35 5.66
CA ILE A 72 2.08 26.98 6.99
C ILE A 72 1.51 28.20 7.73
N ASN A 73 0.38 28.01 8.40
CA ASN A 73 -0.15 29.03 9.30
C ASN A 73 0.68 29.05 10.58
N ARG A 74 1.32 30.17 10.85
CA ARG A 74 2.24 30.35 11.96
C ARG A 74 1.64 30.03 13.33
N VAL A 75 0.36 30.27 13.54
CA VAL A 75 -0.29 30.14 14.84
C VAL A 75 -0.97 28.78 15.00
N THR A 76 -1.55 28.27 13.91
CA THR A 76 -2.36 27.06 13.97
C THR A 76 -1.63 25.81 13.49
N GLY A 77 -0.45 25.95 12.85
CA GLY A 77 0.27 24.82 12.25
C GLY A 77 -0.42 24.22 11.02
N VAL A 78 -1.46 24.89 10.49
CA VAL A 78 -2.18 24.43 9.29
C VAL A 78 -1.28 24.61 8.06
N VAL A 79 -1.03 23.52 7.36
CA VAL A 79 -0.30 23.44 6.09
C VAL A 79 -1.29 23.40 4.95
N THR A 80 -1.00 24.15 3.89
CA THR A 80 -1.80 24.19 2.66
C THR A 80 -0.90 24.18 1.43
N PHE A 81 -1.31 23.51 0.36
CA PHE A 81 -0.82 23.79 -0.97
C PHE A 81 -1.52 25.06 -1.48
N ASN A 82 -0.76 25.98 -2.04
CA ASN A 82 -1.31 27.24 -2.58
C ASN A 82 -2.05 27.02 -3.90
N GLU A 83 -1.67 25.99 -4.64
CA GLU A 83 -2.42 25.40 -5.75
C GLU A 83 -2.50 23.90 -5.51
N PRO A 84 -3.60 23.24 -5.85
CA PRO A 84 -3.70 21.79 -5.71
C PRO A 84 -2.53 21.11 -6.40
N PRO A 85 -1.86 20.14 -5.77
CA PRO A 85 -0.81 19.38 -6.44
C PRO A 85 -1.42 18.50 -7.54
N ASP A 86 -0.66 18.29 -8.60
CA ASP A 86 -0.98 17.45 -9.76
C ASP A 86 0.05 16.33 -9.78
N TYR A 87 -0.43 15.08 -9.61
CA TYR A 87 0.45 13.91 -9.48
C TYR A 87 1.19 13.59 -10.78
N GLU A 88 0.53 13.78 -11.93
CA GLU A 88 1.09 13.53 -13.27
C GLU A 88 2.10 14.59 -13.68
N ASN A 89 2.05 15.76 -13.02
CA ASN A 89 2.90 16.90 -13.33
C ASN A 89 3.53 17.48 -12.05
N PRO A 90 4.32 16.66 -11.33
CA PRO A 90 4.93 17.07 -10.09
C PRO A 90 5.83 18.28 -10.29
N VAL A 91 5.90 19.14 -9.28
CA VAL A 91 6.72 20.35 -9.30
C VAL A 91 7.83 20.34 -8.25
N ASP A 92 8.05 19.19 -7.62
CA ASP A 92 9.24 18.88 -6.82
C ASP A 92 10.47 18.71 -7.71
N ASN A 93 11.65 18.65 -7.11
CA ASN A 93 12.90 18.71 -7.88
C ASN A 93 13.31 17.39 -8.53
N ASP A 94 12.82 16.28 -8.02
CA ASP A 94 13.16 14.91 -8.45
C ASP A 94 11.98 14.13 -9.02
N ASP A 95 10.82 14.82 -9.19
CA ASP A 95 9.58 14.30 -9.77
C ASP A 95 9.04 13.05 -9.04
N ASP A 96 9.32 12.93 -7.72
CA ASP A 96 8.93 11.75 -6.92
C ASP A 96 7.59 11.91 -6.19
N ASN A 97 6.91 13.06 -6.34
CA ASN A 97 5.66 13.41 -5.66
C ASN A 97 5.77 13.43 -4.11
N ILE A 98 6.97 13.59 -3.58
CA ILE A 98 7.23 13.70 -2.15
C ILE A 98 7.86 15.05 -1.83
N TYR A 99 7.06 15.93 -1.26
CA TYR A 99 7.48 17.27 -0.86
C TYR A 99 8.03 17.25 0.56
N ARG A 100 9.34 17.43 0.74
CA ARG A 100 10.02 17.40 2.04
C ARG A 100 10.21 18.81 2.55
N ILE A 101 9.46 19.16 3.61
CA ILE A 101 9.51 20.48 4.25
C ILE A 101 10.16 20.40 5.63
N HIS A 102 11.03 21.35 5.93
CA HIS A 102 11.62 21.52 7.26
C HIS A 102 10.73 22.47 8.06
N VAL A 103 10.05 21.95 9.06
CA VAL A 103 9.18 22.75 9.93
C VAL A 103 9.87 22.98 11.26
N THR A 104 9.92 24.25 11.65
CA THR A 104 10.39 24.67 12.98
C THR A 104 9.20 25.14 13.77
N VAL A 105 9.13 24.70 15.03
CA VAL A 105 8.21 25.24 16.01
C VAL A 105 9.00 25.89 17.14
N GLU A 106 8.65 27.14 17.44
CA GLU A 106 9.20 27.91 18.56
C GLU A 106 8.12 28.17 19.60
N ASP A 107 8.48 28.08 20.88
CA ASP A 107 7.62 28.60 21.94
C ASP A 107 7.76 30.14 22.12
N GLU A 108 6.68 30.79 22.50
CA GLU A 108 6.69 32.19 22.93
C GLU A 108 6.33 32.22 24.42
N SER A 109 7.32 32.34 25.28
CA SER A 109 7.06 32.54 26.69
C SER A 109 6.27 33.83 26.91
N PHE A 110 5.05 33.70 27.38
CA PHE A 110 4.17 34.84 27.65
C PHE A 110 4.69 35.73 28.81
N CYS A 111 5.49 35.13 29.70
CA CYS A 111 5.86 35.73 30.96
C CYS A 111 7.25 36.34 31.03
N ASN A 112 8.16 36.00 30.12
CA ASN A 112 9.55 36.47 30.18
C ASN A 112 10.20 36.60 28.84
N THR A 113 10.37 37.82 28.34
CA THR A 113 11.06 38.12 27.05
C THR A 113 12.56 37.80 27.09
N ASP A 114 13.13 37.57 28.25
CA ASP A 114 14.58 37.26 28.44
C ASP A 114 14.82 35.75 28.56
N ARG A 115 13.78 34.91 28.60
CA ARG A 115 13.89 33.44 28.60
C ARG A 115 14.27 32.94 27.22
N ALA A 116 15.26 32.07 27.13
CA ALA A 116 15.61 31.46 25.88
C ALA A 116 14.39 30.66 25.34
N LYS A 117 14.01 30.93 24.11
CA LYS A 117 12.96 30.18 23.42
C LYS A 117 13.40 28.73 23.25
N GLY A 118 12.45 27.82 23.46
CA GLY A 118 12.58 26.43 23.05
C GLY A 118 12.27 26.32 21.55
N VAL A 119 13.02 25.51 20.87
CA VAL A 119 12.89 25.31 19.42
C VAL A 119 12.98 23.83 19.10
N ALA A 120 12.07 23.32 18.29
CA ALA A 120 12.18 22.00 17.67
C ALA A 120 12.06 22.14 16.16
N THR A 121 12.81 21.30 15.43
CA THR A 121 12.76 21.24 13.97
C THR A 121 12.63 19.81 13.53
N GLU A 122 11.74 19.53 12.57
CA GLU A 122 11.54 18.20 12.01
C GLU A 122 11.28 18.31 10.50
N ILE A 123 11.60 17.22 9.77
CA ILE A 123 11.33 17.10 8.34
C ILE A 123 10.02 16.34 8.17
N PHE A 124 9.05 16.98 7.54
CA PHE A 124 7.78 16.37 7.14
C PHE A 124 7.81 16.04 5.66
N GLN A 125 7.40 14.81 5.34
CA GLN A 125 7.22 14.34 3.97
C GLN A 125 5.74 14.43 3.62
N ILE A 126 5.38 15.32 2.71
CA ILE A 126 4.03 15.40 2.15
C ILE A 126 4.04 14.59 0.86
N LYS A 127 3.36 13.45 0.88
CA LYS A 127 3.26 12.53 -0.25
C LYS A 127 1.98 12.82 -1.00
N VAL A 128 2.09 13.28 -2.22
CA VAL A 128 0.93 13.43 -3.11
C VAL A 128 0.50 12.06 -3.58
N VAL A 129 -0.78 11.76 -3.42
CA VAL A 129 -1.42 10.52 -3.80
C VAL A 129 -2.25 10.78 -5.04
N ASN A 130 -2.04 9.97 -6.06
CA ASN A 130 -2.72 10.05 -7.33
C ASN A 130 -4.24 9.84 -7.19
N ASP A 131 -5.06 10.64 -7.86
CA ASP A 131 -6.49 10.39 -8.07
C ASP A 131 -6.68 9.65 -9.41
N PRO A 132 -6.91 8.34 -9.37
CA PRO A 132 -7.03 7.55 -10.59
C PRO A 132 -8.23 7.90 -11.46
N THR A 133 -9.05 8.86 -11.07
CA THR A 133 -10.25 9.21 -11.84
C THR A 133 -9.98 10.26 -12.91
N ASP A 134 -8.87 10.98 -12.83
CA ASP A 134 -8.47 12.02 -13.78
C ASP A 134 -7.28 11.64 -14.65
N ASP A 135 -6.63 10.50 -14.39
CA ASP A 135 -5.47 10.02 -15.09
C ASP A 135 -5.83 9.00 -16.19
N GLU A 136 -5.42 9.28 -17.43
CA GLU A 136 -5.50 8.31 -18.52
C GLU A 136 -4.63 7.07 -18.26
N THR A 137 -3.63 7.13 -17.38
CA THR A 137 -2.74 6.02 -17.04
C THR A 137 -3.39 5.00 -16.12
N TRP A 138 -4.48 5.35 -15.42
CA TRP A 138 -5.29 4.46 -14.57
C TRP A 138 -6.36 3.71 -15.31
N SER A 139 -6.35 3.84 -16.63
CA SER A 139 -7.27 3.09 -17.45
C SER A 139 -7.10 1.59 -17.19
N TRP A 140 -8.20 0.88 -17.30
CA TRP A 140 -8.17 -0.56 -17.46
C TRP A 140 -7.16 -0.94 -18.54
N TRP A 141 -6.57 -2.10 -18.44
CA TRP A 141 -5.81 -2.64 -19.55
C TRP A 141 -6.72 -2.80 -20.80
N ASP A 142 -6.32 -2.20 -21.90
CA ASP A 142 -7.07 -2.05 -23.15
C ASP A 142 -6.91 -3.23 -24.12
N GLY A 143 -6.21 -4.29 -23.72
CA GLY A 143 -5.85 -5.44 -24.57
C GLY A 143 -4.46 -5.36 -25.19
N ASN A 144 -3.73 -4.26 -24.98
CA ASN A 144 -2.39 -4.08 -25.52
C ASN A 144 -1.33 -4.69 -24.61
N LEU A 145 -0.62 -5.71 -25.12
CA LEU A 145 0.57 -6.26 -24.48
C LEU A 145 1.81 -5.56 -25.06
N ILE A 146 2.58 -4.93 -24.19
CA ILE A 146 3.79 -4.22 -24.57
C ILE A 146 4.97 -5.19 -24.50
N LYS A 147 5.75 -5.27 -25.58
CA LYS A 147 7.00 -6.04 -25.62
C LYS A 147 8.17 -5.07 -25.56
N SER A 148 8.87 -5.07 -24.43
CA SER A 148 10.00 -4.18 -24.17
C SER A 148 10.88 -4.77 -23.07
N ASN A 149 12.08 -4.21 -22.92
CA ASN A 149 13.00 -4.56 -21.83
C ASN A 149 12.94 -3.55 -20.66
N ASP A 150 11.89 -2.75 -20.56
CA ASP A 150 11.74 -1.74 -19.51
C ASP A 150 11.71 -2.37 -18.11
N TYR A 151 11.24 -3.60 -18.04
CA TYR A 151 11.19 -4.40 -16.81
C TYR A 151 12.08 -5.65 -16.90
N ALA A 152 13.26 -5.56 -17.50
CA ALA A 152 14.17 -6.71 -17.54
C ALA A 152 14.39 -7.33 -16.17
N PRO A 153 14.31 -8.67 -16.01
CA PRO A 153 14.43 -9.73 -17.02
C PRO A 153 13.14 -10.08 -17.76
N TYR A 154 12.04 -9.40 -17.50
CA TYR A 154 10.76 -9.59 -18.20
C TYR A 154 10.81 -8.89 -19.55
N ASP A 155 10.32 -9.54 -20.60
CA ASP A 155 10.36 -9.03 -21.99
C ASP A 155 8.99 -8.56 -22.51
N LYS A 156 7.97 -8.68 -21.67
CA LYS A 156 6.61 -8.23 -21.96
C LYS A 156 5.91 -7.78 -20.67
N HIS A 157 5.04 -6.79 -20.82
CA HIS A 157 4.26 -6.29 -19.70
C HIS A 157 2.93 -5.70 -20.14
N LEU A 158 2.04 -5.52 -19.19
CA LEU A 158 0.84 -4.72 -19.30
C LEU A 158 0.68 -3.92 -17.99
N LYS A 159 -0.10 -2.86 -18.05
CA LYS A 159 -0.49 -2.09 -16.87
C LYS A 159 -2.01 -2.06 -16.77
N SER A 160 -2.52 -2.22 -15.57
CA SER A 160 -3.95 -2.15 -15.29
C SER A 160 -4.15 -1.58 -13.90
N TYR A 161 -4.84 -0.45 -13.80
CA TYR A 161 -5.06 0.27 -12.54
C TYR A 161 -3.76 0.49 -11.74
N GLY A 162 -2.71 0.88 -12.44
CA GLY A 162 -1.39 1.10 -11.84
C GLY A 162 -0.56 -0.16 -11.59
N LEU A 163 -1.17 -1.34 -11.47
CA LEU A 163 -0.44 -2.58 -11.29
C LEU A 163 0.31 -2.95 -12.56
N ILE A 164 1.62 -3.12 -12.45
CA ILE A 164 2.47 -3.65 -13.51
C ILE A 164 2.41 -5.17 -13.48
N VAL A 165 2.05 -5.79 -14.59
CA VAL A 165 2.12 -7.25 -14.76
C VAL A 165 3.21 -7.55 -15.76
N ALA A 166 4.29 -8.17 -15.30
CA ALA A 166 5.49 -8.42 -16.11
C ALA A 166 5.74 -9.91 -16.31
N GLY A 167 5.86 -10.33 -17.56
CA GLY A 167 6.02 -11.71 -17.98
C GLY A 167 7.42 -12.05 -18.46
N LEU A 168 7.94 -13.19 -17.98
CA LEU A 168 9.20 -13.77 -18.49
C LEU A 168 9.05 -14.18 -19.98
N PRO A 169 10.16 -14.29 -20.74
CA PRO A 169 10.14 -14.58 -22.17
C PRO A 169 9.32 -15.80 -22.57
N ASP A 170 9.29 -16.84 -21.74
CA ASP A 170 8.61 -18.11 -22.06
C ASP A 170 7.09 -18.10 -21.77
N VAL A 171 6.59 -17.04 -21.15
CA VAL A 171 5.14 -16.87 -20.92
C VAL A 171 4.46 -16.54 -22.25
N THR A 172 3.31 -17.17 -22.51
CA THR A 172 2.58 -16.90 -23.75
C THR A 172 1.86 -15.54 -23.69
N ASP A 173 1.73 -14.90 -24.85
CA ASP A 173 0.99 -13.63 -24.96
C ASP A 173 -0.49 -13.82 -24.57
N ASP A 174 -1.07 -14.97 -24.91
CA ASP A 174 -2.47 -15.26 -24.57
C ASP A 174 -2.68 -15.41 -23.05
N PHE A 175 -1.70 -15.99 -22.36
CA PHE A 175 -1.76 -16.08 -20.91
C PHE A 175 -1.64 -14.69 -20.24
N MET A 176 -0.70 -13.86 -20.70
CA MET A 176 -0.58 -12.47 -20.25
C MET A 176 -1.88 -11.70 -20.42
N LYS A 177 -2.58 -11.87 -21.54
CA LYS A 177 -3.87 -11.22 -21.78
C LYS A 177 -4.95 -11.69 -20.81
N LYS A 178 -5.00 -12.98 -20.51
CA LYS A 178 -5.92 -13.51 -19.48
C LYS A 178 -5.64 -12.92 -18.11
N ILE A 179 -4.36 -12.78 -17.73
CA ILE A 179 -4.01 -12.11 -16.48
C ILE A 179 -4.45 -10.65 -16.49
N GLY A 180 -4.28 -9.94 -17.60
CA GLY A 180 -4.78 -8.57 -17.76
C GLY A 180 -6.29 -8.45 -17.52
N ASP A 181 -7.09 -9.36 -18.09
CA ASP A 181 -8.54 -9.40 -17.88
C ASP A 181 -8.92 -9.70 -16.42
N ILE A 182 -8.17 -10.59 -15.76
CA ILE A 182 -8.35 -10.93 -14.34
C ILE A 182 -8.03 -9.71 -13.46
N VAL A 183 -6.92 -9.02 -13.72
CA VAL A 183 -6.53 -7.80 -12.99
C VAL A 183 -7.56 -6.69 -13.23
N ASN A 184 -8.01 -6.50 -14.48
CA ASN A 184 -9.11 -5.58 -14.80
C ASN A 184 -10.38 -5.88 -14.00
N ALA A 185 -10.76 -7.15 -13.88
CA ALA A 185 -11.92 -7.56 -13.11
C ALA A 185 -11.75 -7.32 -11.61
N THR A 186 -10.51 -7.43 -11.12
CA THR A 186 -10.20 -7.25 -9.71
C THR A 186 -10.18 -5.79 -9.31
N PHE A 187 -9.50 -4.93 -10.05
CA PHE A 187 -9.34 -3.52 -9.68
C PHE A 187 -10.37 -2.61 -10.34
N GLY A 188 -11.05 -3.07 -11.42
CA GLY A 188 -11.98 -2.29 -12.23
C GLY A 188 -13.43 -2.28 -11.75
N ARG A 189 -13.71 -2.13 -10.46
CA ARG A 189 -15.10 -2.10 -9.96
C ARG A 189 -15.80 -0.81 -10.34
N ASN A 190 -16.58 -0.85 -11.42
CA ASN A 190 -17.20 0.30 -12.08
C ASN A 190 -18.20 1.11 -11.24
N SER A 191 -18.67 0.63 -10.10
CA SER A 191 -19.73 1.29 -9.32
C SER A 191 -19.20 2.22 -8.21
N ILE A 192 -17.87 2.28 -7.98
CA ILE A 192 -17.29 2.98 -6.84
C ILE A 192 -16.05 3.78 -7.26
N THR A 193 -16.13 4.51 -8.38
CA THR A 193 -15.03 5.35 -8.86
C THR A 193 -14.67 6.51 -7.91
N SER A 194 -15.53 6.84 -6.97
CA SER A 194 -15.35 7.91 -5.99
C SER A 194 -15.12 7.41 -4.55
N ASP A 195 -14.81 6.13 -4.34
CA ASP A 195 -14.51 5.63 -3.00
C ASP A 195 -13.08 6.03 -2.60
N PRO A 196 -12.89 6.83 -1.54
CA PRO A 196 -11.57 7.33 -1.15
C PRO A 196 -10.57 6.21 -0.82
N ASP A 197 -11.03 5.11 -0.20
CA ASP A 197 -10.14 4.01 0.16
C ASP A 197 -9.69 3.23 -1.07
N ARG A 198 -10.56 3.12 -2.09
CA ARG A 198 -10.16 2.53 -3.37
C ARG A 198 -9.10 3.39 -4.06
N ASN A 199 -9.32 4.70 -4.10
CA ASN A 199 -8.37 5.63 -4.71
C ASN A 199 -7.04 5.60 -3.97
N LEU A 200 -7.07 5.58 -2.64
CA LEU A 200 -5.86 5.42 -1.83
C LEU A 200 -5.11 4.12 -2.12
N LEU A 201 -5.83 3.00 -2.25
CA LEU A 201 -5.21 1.71 -2.60
C LEU A 201 -4.55 1.76 -3.99
N LEU A 202 -5.25 2.30 -5.00
CA LEU A 202 -4.72 2.42 -6.35
C LEU A 202 -3.53 3.39 -6.40
N GLY A 203 -3.62 4.53 -5.71
CA GLY A 203 -2.51 5.47 -5.54
C GLY A 203 -1.27 4.80 -4.97
N ASN A 204 -1.43 4.00 -3.93
CA ASN A 204 -0.31 3.26 -3.35
C ASN A 204 0.22 2.13 -4.26
N ILE A 205 -0.61 1.52 -5.10
CA ILE A 205 -0.14 0.56 -6.11
C ILE A 205 0.86 1.23 -7.06
N VAL A 206 0.58 2.45 -7.51
CA VAL A 206 1.51 3.22 -8.35
C VAL A 206 2.70 3.72 -7.54
N TYR A 207 2.46 4.36 -6.40
CA TYR A 207 3.52 4.92 -5.57
C TYR A 207 4.60 3.90 -5.20
N PHE A 208 4.20 2.69 -4.82
CA PHE A 208 5.11 1.60 -4.51
C PHE A 208 5.57 0.83 -5.75
N GLN A 209 5.13 1.22 -6.94
CA GLN A 209 5.44 0.54 -8.19
C GLN A 209 5.20 -0.98 -8.09
N ALA A 210 4.01 -1.37 -7.66
CA ALA A 210 3.68 -2.78 -7.46
C ALA A 210 3.80 -3.56 -8.78
N LEU A 211 4.56 -4.66 -8.76
CA LEU A 211 4.84 -5.48 -9.92
C LEU A 211 4.50 -6.94 -9.66
N GLN A 212 3.48 -7.43 -10.37
CA GLN A 212 3.09 -8.83 -10.40
C GLN A 212 3.93 -9.60 -11.41
N ARG A 213 4.67 -10.58 -10.94
CA ARG A 213 5.52 -11.43 -11.77
C ARG A 213 4.72 -12.54 -12.41
N VAL A 214 5.01 -12.85 -13.68
CA VAL A 214 4.42 -13.98 -14.41
C VAL A 214 5.52 -14.83 -15.03
N GLY A 215 5.50 -16.13 -14.76
CA GLY A 215 6.45 -17.12 -15.24
C GLY A 215 5.76 -18.30 -15.91
N ALA A 216 6.54 -19.14 -16.56
CA ALA A 216 6.08 -20.39 -17.17
C ALA A 216 6.64 -21.59 -16.41
N THR A 217 5.78 -22.54 -16.01
CA THR A 217 6.21 -23.76 -15.31
C THR A 217 6.95 -24.72 -16.27
N GLY A 218 7.92 -25.47 -15.73
CA GLY A 218 8.72 -26.39 -16.54
C GLY A 218 9.93 -25.73 -17.21
N MET A 219 10.22 -24.47 -16.90
CA MET A 219 11.52 -23.89 -17.19
C MET A 219 12.54 -24.58 -16.26
N SER A 220 13.37 -25.45 -16.85
CA SER A 220 14.36 -26.22 -16.13
C SER A 220 15.48 -25.39 -15.49
N SER A 221 15.51 -24.10 -15.76
CA SER A 221 16.53 -23.14 -15.30
C SER A 221 16.00 -22.10 -14.34
N TYR A 222 14.71 -22.05 -14.05
CA TYR A 222 14.12 -21.04 -13.19
C TYR A 222 13.69 -21.66 -11.84
N ASP A 223 14.45 -21.37 -10.81
CA ASP A 223 14.15 -21.74 -9.43
C ASP A 223 14.13 -20.45 -8.59
N PRO A 224 12.96 -19.83 -8.43
CA PRO A 224 12.87 -18.62 -7.62
C PRO A 224 13.10 -18.97 -6.14
N PRO A 225 13.79 -18.10 -5.36
CA PRO A 225 14.40 -16.83 -5.79
C PRO A 225 15.84 -16.98 -6.34
N LEU A 226 16.39 -18.18 -6.41
CA LEU A 226 17.82 -18.41 -6.62
C LEU A 226 18.33 -17.99 -8.01
N ASN A 227 17.47 -18.03 -9.02
CA ASN A 227 17.89 -17.75 -10.39
C ASN A 227 17.54 -16.32 -10.86
N GLU A 228 16.66 -15.60 -10.18
CA GLU A 228 16.31 -14.22 -10.53
C GLU A 228 17.55 -13.32 -10.51
N THR A 229 18.39 -13.45 -9.48
CA THR A 229 19.63 -12.67 -9.32
C THR A 229 20.63 -12.85 -10.47
N ASN A 230 20.46 -13.87 -11.31
CA ASN A 230 21.31 -14.10 -12.47
C ASN A 230 20.78 -13.44 -13.75
N TYR A 231 19.58 -12.84 -13.72
CA TYR A 231 19.02 -12.16 -14.87
C TYR A 231 19.50 -10.70 -14.93
N PRO A 232 20.00 -10.23 -16.07
CA PRO A 232 20.29 -8.82 -16.26
C PRO A 232 19.08 -7.95 -15.98
N GLY A 233 19.22 -6.94 -15.14
CA GLY A 233 18.13 -6.04 -14.75
C GLY A 233 17.40 -6.42 -13.45
N TRP A 234 17.67 -7.59 -12.88
CA TRP A 234 17.00 -8.00 -11.64
C TRP A 234 17.24 -7.03 -10.46
N ASP A 235 18.50 -6.60 -10.27
CA ASP A 235 18.82 -5.67 -9.18
C ASP A 235 17.98 -4.38 -9.30
N PHE A 236 17.84 -3.87 -10.53
CA PHE A 236 17.01 -2.68 -10.77
C PHE A 236 15.55 -2.91 -10.40
N ILE A 237 14.96 -4.05 -10.79
CA ILE A 237 13.59 -4.39 -10.44
C ILE A 237 13.43 -4.53 -8.92
N ASN A 238 14.34 -5.27 -8.29
CA ASN A 238 14.26 -5.50 -6.84
C ASN A 238 14.44 -4.22 -6.01
N ASP A 239 15.22 -3.27 -6.50
CA ASP A 239 15.50 -2.02 -5.79
C ASP A 239 14.42 -0.94 -5.99
N ASN A 240 13.67 -1.00 -7.11
CA ASN A 240 12.73 0.07 -7.48
C ASN A 240 11.26 -0.35 -7.45
N TYR A 241 10.95 -1.65 -7.35
CA TYR A 241 9.59 -2.17 -7.42
C TYR A 241 9.25 -3.03 -6.20
N ILE A 242 7.99 -2.98 -5.76
CA ILE A 242 7.48 -4.03 -4.88
C ILE A 242 7.09 -5.22 -5.75
N VAL A 243 7.90 -6.27 -5.67
CA VAL A 243 7.65 -7.52 -6.39
C VAL A 243 6.97 -8.55 -5.50
N THR A 244 6.01 -9.26 -6.07
CA THR A 244 5.20 -10.26 -5.37
C THR A 244 5.42 -11.65 -5.94
N ASP A 245 4.73 -12.65 -5.41
CA ASP A 245 4.81 -14.03 -5.84
C ASP A 245 4.58 -14.20 -7.35
N PHE A 246 5.13 -15.28 -7.91
CA PHE A 246 4.91 -15.59 -9.32
C PHE A 246 3.52 -16.17 -9.58
N ILE A 247 2.85 -15.65 -10.61
CA ILE A 247 1.77 -16.34 -11.32
C ILE A 247 2.43 -17.27 -12.33
N TRP A 248 2.08 -18.55 -12.33
CA TRP A 248 2.70 -19.56 -13.20
C TRP A 248 1.76 -20.04 -14.30
N GLU A 249 2.18 -19.86 -15.55
CA GLU A 249 1.55 -20.50 -16.70
C GLU A 249 1.96 -21.98 -16.78
N ALA A 250 1.00 -22.90 -16.86
CA ALA A 250 1.29 -24.29 -17.17
C ALA A 250 1.64 -24.47 -18.65
N THR A 251 2.79 -25.08 -18.94
CA THR A 251 3.29 -25.28 -20.28
C THR A 251 3.11 -26.74 -20.75
N GLN A 252 3.53 -27.04 -21.97
CA GLN A 252 3.53 -28.40 -22.47
C GLN A 252 4.39 -29.35 -21.63
N ASN A 253 5.41 -28.82 -20.93
CA ASN A 253 6.31 -29.59 -20.07
C ASN A 253 5.79 -29.76 -18.63
N SER A 254 4.69 -29.12 -18.30
CA SER A 254 4.04 -29.25 -16.98
C SER A 254 3.33 -30.60 -16.84
N SER A 255 3.11 -31.05 -15.60
CA SER A 255 2.29 -32.24 -15.34
C SER A 255 0.86 -32.07 -15.86
N GLU A 256 0.17 -33.15 -16.16
CA GLU A 256 -1.23 -33.11 -16.61
C GLU A 256 -2.14 -32.49 -15.55
N GLU A 257 -1.82 -32.67 -14.26
CA GLU A 257 -2.52 -32.05 -13.15
C GLU A 257 -2.37 -30.53 -13.18
N ALA A 258 -1.16 -29.99 -13.37
CA ALA A 258 -0.91 -28.57 -13.45
C ALA A 258 -1.59 -27.89 -14.65
N LYS A 259 -1.93 -28.64 -15.70
CA LYS A 259 -2.63 -28.16 -16.90
C LYS A 259 -4.14 -28.08 -16.74
N THR A 260 -4.69 -28.57 -15.64
CA THR A 260 -6.13 -28.46 -15.40
C THR A 260 -6.53 -27.01 -15.15
N ASN A 261 -7.73 -26.62 -15.56
CA ASN A 261 -8.24 -25.26 -15.32
C ASN A 261 -8.24 -24.94 -13.82
N VAL A 262 -8.56 -25.90 -12.96
CA VAL A 262 -8.54 -25.75 -11.51
C VAL A 262 -7.13 -25.42 -10.99
N ALA A 263 -6.12 -26.19 -11.40
CA ALA A 263 -4.74 -25.95 -10.97
C ALA A 263 -4.22 -24.58 -11.51
N GLN A 264 -4.57 -24.25 -12.75
CA GLN A 264 -4.18 -22.98 -13.36
C GLN A 264 -4.87 -21.79 -12.68
N ALA A 265 -6.15 -21.91 -12.35
CA ALA A 265 -6.87 -20.89 -11.59
C ALA A 265 -6.23 -20.65 -10.21
N ASN A 266 -5.88 -21.72 -9.51
CA ASN A 266 -5.19 -21.63 -8.21
C ASN A 266 -3.77 -21.05 -8.33
N ALA A 267 -3.05 -21.35 -9.42
CA ALA A 267 -1.74 -20.76 -9.70
C ALA A 267 -1.79 -19.26 -10.03
N ILE A 268 -2.96 -18.72 -10.35
CA ILE A 268 -3.19 -17.29 -10.59
C ILE A 268 -3.73 -16.61 -9.34
N ILE A 269 -4.79 -17.16 -8.74
CA ILE A 269 -5.53 -16.45 -7.69
C ILE A 269 -4.71 -16.26 -6.43
N LYS A 270 -3.88 -17.24 -6.05
CA LYS A 270 -3.09 -17.16 -4.82
C LYS A 270 -2.04 -16.03 -4.88
N PRO A 271 -1.15 -15.96 -5.89
CA PRO A 271 -0.22 -14.85 -6.02
C PRO A 271 -0.91 -13.48 -6.17
N LEU A 272 -2.06 -13.42 -6.87
CA LEU A 272 -2.81 -12.19 -7.01
C LEU A 272 -3.37 -11.71 -5.66
N ILE A 273 -3.91 -12.60 -4.83
CA ILE A 273 -4.37 -12.25 -3.48
C ILE A 273 -3.19 -11.80 -2.61
N HIS A 274 -2.01 -12.42 -2.71
CA HIS A 274 -0.81 -11.97 -1.99
C HIS A 274 -0.41 -10.54 -2.42
N THR A 275 -0.50 -10.22 -3.71
CA THR A 275 -0.28 -8.85 -4.20
C THR A 275 -1.28 -7.88 -3.59
N ILE A 276 -2.57 -8.23 -3.58
CA ILE A 276 -3.63 -7.41 -3.00
C ILE A 276 -3.38 -7.18 -1.51
N THR A 277 -3.13 -8.24 -0.74
CA THR A 277 -2.94 -8.16 0.71
C THR A 277 -1.70 -7.36 1.10
N LEU A 278 -0.61 -7.48 0.33
CA LEU A 278 0.58 -6.65 0.50
C LEU A 278 0.27 -5.17 0.26
N MET A 279 -0.51 -4.85 -0.76
CA MET A 279 -0.89 -3.46 -1.03
C MET A 279 -1.88 -2.91 -0.01
N LEU A 280 -2.80 -3.73 0.50
CA LEU A 280 -3.68 -3.36 1.62
C LEU A 280 -2.87 -3.07 2.90
N GLU A 281 -1.87 -3.90 3.22
CA GLU A 281 -0.95 -3.66 4.35
C GLU A 281 -0.19 -2.33 4.21
N LYS A 282 0.24 -1.99 3.00
CA LYS A 282 0.93 -0.73 2.71
C LYS A 282 0.01 0.49 2.74
N THR A 283 -1.30 0.27 2.63
CA THR A 283 -2.29 1.33 2.49
C THR A 283 -3.04 1.61 3.79
N PHE A 284 -3.42 0.55 4.52
CA PHE A 284 -4.33 0.65 5.67
C PHE A 284 -3.70 0.06 6.92
N SER A 285 -3.71 0.85 8.01
CA SER A 285 -3.24 0.39 9.34
C SER A 285 -4.00 -0.82 9.85
N GLU A 286 -5.26 -0.97 9.44
CA GLU A 286 -6.14 -2.09 9.78
C GLU A 286 -5.67 -3.44 9.22
N TRP A 287 -4.80 -3.40 8.21
CA TRP A 287 -4.17 -4.57 7.59
C TRP A 287 -2.74 -4.86 8.10
N SER A 288 -2.25 -4.11 9.07
CA SER A 288 -0.95 -4.34 9.68
C SER A 288 -0.89 -5.70 10.39
N TYR A 289 0.08 -6.55 10.01
CA TYR A 289 0.36 -7.81 10.72
C TYR A 289 1.18 -7.58 12.00
N GLU A 290 1.82 -6.44 12.14
CA GLU A 290 2.66 -6.10 13.29
C GLU A 290 1.85 -5.56 14.47
N ASP A 291 0.77 -4.83 14.20
CA ASP A 291 -0.09 -4.27 15.23
C ASP A 291 -1.08 -5.33 15.74
N PRO A 292 -0.98 -5.77 17.01
CA PRO A 292 -1.89 -6.75 17.58
C PRO A 292 -3.34 -6.27 17.71
N SER A 293 -3.60 -4.97 17.56
CA SER A 293 -4.93 -4.36 17.58
C SER A 293 -5.52 -4.12 16.19
N SER A 294 -4.78 -4.39 15.12
CA SER A 294 -5.27 -4.28 13.75
C SER A 294 -6.46 -5.22 13.50
N GLN A 295 -7.33 -4.85 12.58
CA GLN A 295 -8.49 -5.68 12.22
C GLN A 295 -8.04 -7.03 11.65
N LEU A 296 -6.96 -7.07 10.85
CA LEU A 296 -6.38 -8.29 10.31
C LEU A 296 -5.97 -9.27 11.42
N VAL A 297 -5.19 -8.80 12.40
CA VAL A 297 -4.71 -9.65 13.51
C VAL A 297 -5.86 -10.09 14.42
N LEU A 298 -6.83 -9.21 14.68
CA LEU A 298 -8.01 -9.56 15.48
C LEU A 298 -8.87 -10.61 14.78
N ALA A 299 -9.13 -10.48 13.48
CA ALA A 299 -9.88 -11.44 12.69
C ALA A 299 -9.16 -12.80 12.59
N MET A 300 -7.84 -12.79 12.38
CA MET A 300 -7.03 -14.01 12.39
C MET A 300 -7.09 -14.73 13.74
N ASN A 301 -6.95 -13.99 14.84
CA ASN A 301 -7.02 -14.57 16.18
C ASN A 301 -8.42 -15.11 16.51
N GLU A 302 -9.49 -14.47 16.04
CA GLU A 302 -10.86 -15.02 16.15
C GLU A 302 -10.95 -16.38 15.46
N ALA A 303 -10.45 -16.49 14.22
CA ALA A 303 -10.48 -17.74 13.47
C ALA A 303 -9.62 -18.83 14.12
N ILE A 304 -8.44 -18.50 14.65
CA ILE A 304 -7.59 -19.44 15.39
C ILE A 304 -8.28 -19.92 16.65
N ASN A 305 -8.82 -19.00 17.46
CA ASN A 305 -9.49 -19.34 18.73
C ASN A 305 -10.78 -20.15 18.50
N GLY A 306 -11.46 -19.93 17.39
CA GLY A 306 -12.63 -20.70 16.95
C GLY A 306 -12.31 -22.08 16.37
N GLY A 307 -11.03 -22.35 16.09
CA GLY A 307 -10.59 -23.59 15.42
C GLY A 307 -10.89 -23.64 13.93
N TYR A 308 -11.09 -22.48 13.31
CA TYR A 308 -11.37 -22.33 11.87
C TYR A 308 -10.11 -22.10 11.05
N TYR A 309 -9.04 -21.61 11.67
CA TYR A 309 -7.73 -21.45 11.08
C TYR A 309 -6.65 -22.01 12.00
N ASP A 310 -5.83 -22.92 11.47
CA ASP A 310 -4.71 -23.54 12.21
C ASP A 310 -3.41 -23.49 11.39
N PRO A 311 -2.56 -22.48 11.61
CA PRO A 311 -1.27 -22.37 10.92
C PRO A 311 -0.18 -23.28 11.50
N THR A 312 -0.50 -24.16 12.46
CA THR A 312 0.48 -24.96 13.20
C THR A 312 1.29 -25.85 12.26
N GLY A 313 2.61 -25.70 12.29
CA GLY A 313 3.55 -26.49 11.51
C GLY A 313 3.65 -26.14 10.02
N LYS A 314 2.84 -25.20 9.52
CA LYS A 314 2.80 -24.85 8.09
C LYS A 314 4.09 -24.19 7.60
N PHE A 315 4.69 -23.34 8.43
CA PHE A 315 5.88 -22.54 8.08
C PHE A 315 7.17 -23.06 8.73
N GLY A 316 7.22 -24.36 9.04
CA GLY A 316 8.39 -25.05 9.59
C GLY A 316 8.86 -24.42 10.90
N ASP A 317 10.16 -24.11 10.99
CA ASP A 317 10.81 -23.52 12.16
C ASP A 317 10.81 -21.98 12.16
N LEU A 318 10.08 -21.34 11.23
CA LEU A 318 10.08 -19.88 11.06
C LEU A 318 9.64 -19.16 12.36
N SER A 319 8.71 -19.77 13.12
CA SER A 319 8.27 -19.23 14.41
C SER A 319 9.39 -19.10 15.44
N GLU A 320 10.45 -19.92 15.34
CA GLU A 320 11.60 -19.91 16.23
C GLU A 320 12.76 -19.10 15.65
N THR A 321 12.96 -19.15 14.32
CA THR A 321 14.10 -18.53 13.64
C THR A 321 13.87 -17.07 13.27
N ASP A 322 12.66 -16.71 12.86
CA ASP A 322 12.24 -15.35 12.54
C ASP A 322 10.75 -15.12 12.91
N PRO A 323 10.46 -14.74 14.18
CA PRO A 323 9.10 -14.53 14.64
C PRO A 323 8.33 -13.42 13.92
N ILE A 324 9.03 -12.42 13.34
CA ILE A 324 8.39 -11.34 12.58
C ILE A 324 7.92 -11.89 11.24
N ALA A 325 8.80 -12.56 10.50
CA ALA A 325 8.45 -13.21 9.25
C ALA A 325 7.34 -14.27 9.45
N TYR A 326 7.36 -14.99 10.57
CA TYR A 326 6.28 -15.93 10.90
C TYR A 326 4.93 -15.24 11.07
N LYS A 327 4.87 -14.13 11.84
CA LYS A 327 3.62 -13.36 12.00
C LYS A 327 3.08 -12.89 10.66
N ARG A 328 3.95 -12.40 9.81
CA ARG A 328 3.59 -11.98 8.46
C ARG A 328 3.02 -13.15 7.66
N ALA A 329 3.74 -14.26 7.60
CA ALA A 329 3.35 -15.43 6.82
C ALA A 329 1.98 -15.99 7.24
N ILE A 330 1.69 -16.08 8.54
CA ILE A 330 0.36 -16.56 9.01
C ILE A 330 -0.76 -15.55 8.71
N ALA A 331 -0.47 -14.26 8.78
CA ALA A 331 -1.46 -13.24 8.48
C ALA A 331 -1.78 -13.15 6.97
N GLU A 332 -0.76 -13.25 6.12
CA GLU A 332 -0.93 -13.34 4.66
C GLU A 332 -1.71 -14.59 4.24
N ASP A 333 -1.40 -15.74 4.84
CA ASP A 333 -2.12 -17.00 4.58
C ASP A 333 -3.56 -16.95 5.07
N PHE A 334 -3.82 -16.38 6.24
CA PHE A 334 -5.17 -16.14 6.74
C PHE A 334 -5.96 -15.25 5.78
N ALA A 335 -5.38 -14.12 5.37
CA ALA A 335 -6.00 -13.19 4.43
C ALA A 335 -6.29 -13.86 3.07
N TYR A 336 -5.38 -14.71 2.59
CA TYR A 336 -5.59 -15.51 1.39
C TYR A 336 -6.84 -16.38 1.53
N TRP A 337 -6.96 -17.17 2.59
CA TRP A 337 -8.10 -18.06 2.79
C TRP A 337 -9.42 -17.30 2.93
N MET A 338 -9.42 -16.20 3.68
CA MET A 338 -10.57 -15.32 3.85
C MET A 338 -11.08 -14.81 2.50
N ILE A 339 -10.20 -14.21 1.68
CA ILE A 339 -10.58 -13.66 0.38
C ILE A 339 -10.96 -14.78 -0.59
N TYR A 340 -10.20 -15.87 -0.62
CA TYR A 340 -10.45 -17.03 -1.47
C TYR A 340 -11.86 -17.62 -1.24
N THR A 341 -12.22 -17.80 0.03
CA THR A 341 -13.56 -18.27 0.42
C THR A 341 -14.65 -17.26 0.04
N ALA A 342 -14.44 -15.98 0.39
CA ALA A 342 -15.43 -14.93 0.14
C ALA A 342 -15.70 -14.69 -1.34
N TRP A 343 -14.72 -14.91 -2.20
CA TRP A 343 -14.89 -14.86 -3.66
C TRP A 343 -15.59 -16.10 -4.24
N GLY A 344 -15.90 -17.11 -3.41
CA GLY A 344 -16.53 -18.35 -3.86
C GLY A 344 -15.56 -19.33 -4.53
N SER A 345 -14.25 -19.08 -4.43
CA SER A 345 -13.24 -19.90 -5.07
C SER A 345 -13.19 -21.32 -4.50
N TYR A 346 -13.57 -21.48 -3.24
CA TYR A 346 -13.60 -22.79 -2.57
C TYR A 346 -14.54 -23.77 -3.30
N SER A 347 -15.73 -23.31 -3.68
CA SER A 347 -16.70 -24.12 -4.40
C SER A 347 -16.33 -24.36 -5.86
N SER A 348 -15.62 -23.40 -6.50
CA SER A 348 -15.28 -23.48 -7.93
C SER A 348 -14.00 -24.25 -8.19
N PHE A 349 -12.98 -24.16 -7.31
CA PHE A 349 -11.64 -24.67 -7.59
C PHE A 349 -11.15 -25.73 -6.62
N LEU A 350 -11.93 -26.10 -5.60
CA LEU A 350 -11.64 -27.15 -4.63
C LEU A 350 -10.14 -27.22 -4.30
N PRO A 351 -9.63 -26.38 -3.38
CA PRO A 351 -8.18 -26.24 -3.13
C PRO A 351 -7.52 -27.52 -2.59
N GLY A 352 -8.25 -28.62 -2.54
CA GLY A 352 -7.87 -29.85 -1.88
C GLY A 352 -8.15 -29.80 -0.38
N ASP A 353 -7.74 -30.83 0.35
CA ASP A 353 -7.81 -30.82 1.81
C ASP A 353 -6.91 -29.69 2.34
N SER A 354 -7.53 -28.66 2.87
CA SER A 354 -6.85 -27.54 3.55
C SER A 354 -7.04 -27.74 5.04
N PRO A 355 -6.14 -28.47 5.70
CA PRO A 355 -6.31 -28.76 7.12
C PRO A 355 -6.24 -27.49 7.98
N GLU A 356 -5.63 -26.42 7.45
CA GLU A 356 -5.47 -25.16 8.15
C GLU A 356 -6.69 -24.23 8.09
N TRP A 357 -7.64 -24.45 7.15
CA TRP A 357 -8.82 -23.58 7.00
C TRP A 357 -10.08 -24.40 6.78
N THR A 358 -11.14 -24.11 7.54
CA THR A 358 -12.36 -24.93 7.57
C THR A 358 -13.63 -24.17 7.15
N ILE A 359 -13.54 -22.89 6.81
CA ILE A 359 -14.66 -22.09 6.31
C ILE A 359 -14.71 -22.20 4.78
N GLU A 360 -15.83 -22.65 4.23
CA GLU A 360 -15.97 -22.90 2.80
C GLU A 360 -16.84 -21.87 2.08
N THR A 361 -17.69 -21.13 2.82
CA THR A 361 -18.66 -20.19 2.26
C THR A 361 -18.63 -18.85 2.98
N LEU A 362 -19.12 -17.81 2.28
CA LEU A 362 -19.26 -16.46 2.85
C LEU A 362 -20.26 -16.45 4.03
N ASP A 363 -21.36 -17.23 3.93
CA ASP A 363 -22.38 -17.34 4.98
C ASP A 363 -21.79 -18.00 6.25
N GLU A 364 -20.91 -18.99 6.09
CA GLU A 364 -20.18 -19.58 7.21
C GLU A 364 -19.19 -18.59 7.82
N MET A 365 -18.51 -17.78 6.99
CA MET A 365 -17.60 -16.73 7.46
C MET A 365 -18.37 -15.69 8.29
N GLU A 366 -19.50 -15.19 7.80
CA GLU A 366 -20.34 -14.23 8.53
C GLU A 366 -20.79 -14.80 9.90
N SER A 367 -21.14 -16.08 9.93
CA SER A 367 -21.66 -16.73 11.14
C SER A 367 -20.58 -17.12 12.15
N ASN A 368 -19.42 -17.60 11.68
CA ASN A 368 -18.40 -18.24 12.50
C ASN A 368 -17.18 -17.35 12.78
N THR A 369 -16.87 -16.43 11.87
CA THR A 369 -15.75 -15.51 11.95
C THR A 369 -16.18 -14.09 11.53
N PRO A 370 -17.07 -13.44 12.31
CA PRO A 370 -17.65 -12.15 11.96
C PRO A 370 -16.61 -11.02 11.81
N LEU A 371 -15.47 -11.08 12.48
CA LEU A 371 -14.39 -10.09 12.27
C LEU A 371 -13.73 -10.27 10.91
N ALA A 372 -13.54 -11.52 10.46
CA ALA A 372 -13.04 -11.81 9.12
C ALA A 372 -14.04 -11.34 8.03
N TYR A 373 -15.33 -11.58 8.25
CA TYR A 373 -16.37 -11.09 7.37
C TYR A 373 -16.38 -9.55 7.27
N ALA A 374 -16.30 -8.86 8.41
CA ALA A 374 -16.26 -7.40 8.45
C ALA A 374 -15.02 -6.84 7.72
N LEU A 375 -13.85 -7.44 7.94
CA LEU A 375 -12.61 -7.05 7.24
C LEU A 375 -12.74 -7.24 5.71
N TYR A 376 -13.35 -8.35 5.28
CA TYR A 376 -13.64 -8.60 3.87
C TYR A 376 -14.62 -7.57 3.30
N ASP A 377 -15.73 -7.30 4.00
CA ASP A 377 -16.79 -6.38 3.51
C ASP A 377 -16.24 -4.96 3.37
N ASP A 378 -15.50 -4.46 4.37
CA ASP A 378 -14.99 -3.10 4.41
C ASP A 378 -13.88 -2.83 3.39
N TYR A 379 -12.97 -3.79 3.15
CA TYR A 379 -11.75 -3.54 2.36
C TYR A 379 -11.65 -4.34 1.06
N ILE A 380 -12.39 -5.44 0.91
CA ILE A 380 -12.34 -6.25 -0.31
C ILE A 380 -13.63 -6.09 -1.11
N TYR A 381 -14.76 -6.46 -0.51
CA TYR A 381 -16.05 -6.40 -1.22
C TYR A 381 -16.41 -4.98 -1.65
N ARG A 382 -16.14 -3.99 -0.80
CA ARG A 382 -16.46 -2.59 -1.08
C ARG A 382 -15.59 -1.99 -2.20
N ILE A 383 -14.29 -2.26 -2.23
CA ILE A 383 -13.34 -1.55 -3.10
C ILE A 383 -12.78 -2.37 -4.26
N LEU A 384 -12.88 -3.70 -4.23
CA LEU A 384 -12.38 -4.59 -5.27
C LEU A 384 -13.50 -5.38 -5.93
N GLY A 385 -13.28 -5.80 -7.18
CA GLY A 385 -14.12 -6.73 -7.91
C GLY A 385 -13.76 -8.19 -7.61
N ASN A 386 -14.71 -9.09 -7.84
CA ASN A 386 -14.47 -10.53 -7.76
C ASN A 386 -14.15 -11.09 -9.16
N PRO A 387 -12.90 -11.57 -9.40
CA PRO A 387 -12.47 -12.05 -10.70
C PRO A 387 -12.87 -13.50 -11.02
N ILE A 388 -13.61 -14.19 -10.15
CA ILE A 388 -13.88 -15.64 -10.21
C ILE A 388 -14.34 -16.12 -11.59
N ARG A 389 -15.23 -15.37 -12.25
CA ARG A 389 -15.75 -15.74 -13.59
C ARG A 389 -14.68 -15.79 -14.68
N TYR A 390 -13.65 -14.97 -14.56
CA TYR A 390 -12.53 -14.96 -15.50
C TYR A 390 -11.58 -16.12 -15.25
N LEU A 391 -11.46 -16.55 -13.99
CA LEU A 391 -10.71 -17.74 -13.60
C LEU A 391 -11.42 -19.02 -14.02
N GLU A 392 -12.76 -19.07 -13.99
CA GLU A 392 -13.56 -20.20 -14.48
C GLU A 392 -13.50 -20.37 -15.99
N ALA A 393 -13.14 -19.30 -16.72
CA ALA A 393 -13.05 -19.28 -18.18
C ALA A 393 -11.65 -19.59 -18.74
N LEU A 394 -10.69 -20.00 -17.87
CA LEU A 394 -9.32 -20.37 -18.28
C LEU A 394 -9.33 -21.64 -19.09
#